data_0e9bcd908a05c80348fdb4c3427fabba
#
_entry.id   0e9bcd908a05c80348fdb4c3427fabba
#
_cell.length_a   1.000
_cell.length_b   1.000
_cell.length_c   1.000
_cell.angle_alpha   90.00
_cell.angle_beta   90.00
_cell.angle_gamma   90.00
#
_symmetry.space_group_name_H-M   'P 1'
#
loop_
_entity.id
_entity.type
_entity.pdbx_description
1 polymer ?
#
loop_
_entity_poly.entity_id
_entity_poly.type
_entity_poly.pdbx_seq_one_letter_code
_entity_poly.pdbx_strand_id
1 'polypeptide(L)'
;MIITIMLNYVATLFMGVVYTDWLRDGSVPQTQAVPEATQLSRLFGLRVTSAFVIALAVGLLVYYFLFYTSKGFQLRAVGLNMTAAEFNGFAVKKYILMSFIVSGAIAGLGGSAELLGTQFRLINGFGNGYGFDGVAMALIGQLHPLATIVVAIFFAALRVGSTTMQAATGVPTSVSDIIQALVIVFTVAG
;
A
#
# COMPACT_ATOMS: atom_id res chain seq x y z
N MET A 1 17.27 -0.62 -8.32
CA MET A 1 16.32 -1.69 -7.96
C MET A 1 16.84 -2.59 -6.84
N ILE A 2 18.00 -3.23 -6.95
CA ILE A 2 18.56 -4.11 -5.90
C ILE A 2 18.73 -3.37 -4.55
N ILE A 3 19.28 -2.17 -4.55
CA ILE A 3 19.51 -1.35 -3.35
C ILE A 3 18.17 -1.04 -2.63
N THR A 4 17.11 -0.74 -3.35
CA THR A 4 15.79 -0.47 -2.75
C THR A 4 15.20 -1.69 -2.07
N ILE A 5 15.38 -2.88 -2.66
CA ILE A 5 14.97 -4.15 -2.06
C ILE A 5 15.79 -4.42 -0.79
N MET A 6 17.11 -4.24 -0.84
CA MET A 6 17.98 -4.40 0.34
C MET A 6 17.59 -3.44 1.47
N LEU A 7 17.32 -2.17 1.16
CA LEU A 7 16.85 -1.20 2.15
C LEU A 7 15.50 -1.57 2.76
N ASN A 8 14.60 -2.19 1.99
CA ASN A 8 13.35 -2.71 2.51
C ASN A 8 13.56 -3.83 3.54
N TYR A 9 14.49 -4.77 3.27
CA TYR A 9 14.86 -5.79 4.26
C TYR A 9 15.49 -5.18 5.52
N VAL A 10 16.37 -4.19 5.37
CA VAL A 10 16.96 -3.47 6.52
C VAL A 10 15.85 -2.78 7.34
N ALA A 11 14.90 -2.12 6.70
CA ALA A 11 13.76 -1.49 7.38
C ALA A 11 12.89 -2.53 8.11
N THR A 12 12.62 -3.69 7.50
CA THR A 12 11.85 -4.78 8.12
C THR A 12 12.57 -5.34 9.35
N LEU A 13 13.89 -5.56 9.27
CA LEU A 13 14.70 -6.02 10.41
C LEU A 13 14.75 -4.97 11.51
N PHE A 14 14.91 -3.69 11.16
CA PHE A 14 14.89 -2.60 12.12
C PHE A 14 13.56 -2.53 12.86
N MET A 15 12.44 -2.64 12.14
CA MET A 15 11.11 -2.74 12.77
C MET A 15 11.02 -3.96 13.68
N GLY A 16 11.66 -5.08 13.30
CA GLY A 16 11.79 -6.27 14.15
C GLY A 16 12.39 -5.94 15.53
N VAL A 17 13.50 -5.23 15.54
CA VAL A 17 14.15 -4.78 16.79
C VAL A 17 13.25 -3.85 17.59
N VAL A 18 12.54 -2.95 16.94
CA VAL A 18 11.65 -1.98 17.61
C VAL A 18 10.56 -2.69 18.41
N TYR A 19 9.86 -3.67 17.84
CA TYR A 19 8.76 -4.35 18.57
C TYR A 19 9.21 -5.52 19.44
N THR A 20 10.43 -6.05 19.27
CA THR A 20 10.95 -7.11 20.13
C THR A 20 11.71 -6.60 21.35
N ASP A 21 12.46 -5.50 21.21
CA ASP A 21 13.35 -5.01 22.27
C ASP A 21 12.90 -3.68 22.88
N TRP A 22 12.54 -2.69 22.03
CA TRP A 22 12.28 -1.33 22.52
C TRP A 22 10.85 -1.09 23.02
N LEU A 23 9.86 -1.65 22.33
CA LEU A 23 8.43 -1.41 22.59
C LEU A 23 7.69 -2.71 22.93
N ARG A 24 8.42 -3.72 23.40
CA ARG A 24 7.85 -5.02 23.73
C ARG A 24 6.86 -4.94 24.89
N ASP A 25 5.72 -5.57 24.74
CA ASP A 25 4.72 -5.74 25.80
C ASP A 25 4.70 -7.20 26.27
N GLY A 26 5.25 -7.44 27.46
CA GLY A 26 5.26 -8.75 28.09
C GLY A 26 6.15 -9.80 27.40
N SER A 27 5.69 -11.05 27.33
CA SER A 27 6.43 -12.20 26.78
C SER A 27 6.29 -12.38 25.27
N VAL A 28 5.33 -11.70 24.65
CA VAL A 28 5.05 -11.82 23.21
C VAL A 28 5.76 -10.69 22.46
N PRO A 29 6.36 -10.96 21.27
CA PRO A 29 6.99 -9.93 20.44
C PRO A 29 5.95 -9.06 19.74
N GLN A 30 5.33 -8.17 20.48
CA GLN A 30 4.32 -7.21 20.03
C GLN A 30 4.43 -5.93 20.86
N THR A 31 3.95 -4.80 20.28
CA THR A 31 3.86 -3.55 21.04
C THR A 31 2.58 -3.51 21.87
N GLN A 32 2.54 -2.59 22.84
CA GLN A 32 1.30 -2.23 23.53
C GLN A 32 0.23 -1.81 22.51
N ALA A 33 -1.03 -2.10 22.85
CA ALA A 33 -2.14 -1.65 22.02
C ALA A 33 -2.21 -0.12 22.01
N VAL A 34 -2.49 0.44 20.83
CA VAL A 34 -2.70 1.87 20.67
C VAL A 34 -3.91 2.32 21.51
N PRO A 35 -3.82 3.42 22.28
CA PRO A 35 -4.93 3.93 23.09
C PRO A 35 -6.20 4.12 22.25
N GLU A 36 -7.35 3.79 22.82
CA GLU A 36 -8.66 3.89 22.14
C GLU A 36 -8.93 5.28 21.56
N ALA A 37 -8.43 6.33 22.20
CA ALA A 37 -8.58 7.71 21.76
C ALA A 37 -7.90 8.01 20.39
N THR A 38 -6.90 7.21 20.01
CA THR A 38 -6.16 7.38 18.73
C THR A 38 -6.57 6.35 17.68
N GLN A 39 -7.43 5.40 18.02
CA GLN A 39 -7.95 4.44 17.06
C GLN A 39 -8.92 5.12 16.10
N LEU A 40 -8.82 4.75 14.82
CA LEU A 40 -9.72 5.27 13.78
C LEU A 40 -11.15 4.78 14.03
N SER A 41 -12.09 5.72 14.09
CA SER A 41 -13.50 5.42 14.36
C SER A 41 -14.12 4.56 13.25
N ARG A 42 -15.02 3.65 13.64
CA ARG A 42 -15.84 2.89 12.69
C ARG A 42 -16.94 3.78 12.13
N LEU A 43 -17.06 3.83 10.81
CA LEU A 43 -18.08 4.60 10.12
C LEU A 43 -19.43 3.86 10.15
N PHE A 44 -20.48 4.55 10.62
CA PHE A 44 -21.89 4.08 10.58
C PHE A 44 -22.16 2.68 11.18
N GLY A 45 -21.38 2.22 12.16
CA GLY A 45 -21.56 0.87 12.72
C GLY A 45 -21.19 -0.27 11.76
N LEU A 46 -20.72 0.04 10.56
CA LEU A 46 -20.19 -0.92 9.60
C LEU A 46 -18.75 -1.29 9.98
N ARG A 47 -18.26 -2.41 9.43
CA ARG A 47 -16.85 -2.83 9.60
C ARG A 47 -15.86 -1.95 8.79
N VAL A 48 -16.35 -0.84 8.24
CA VAL A 48 -15.56 0.12 7.46
C VAL A 48 -15.00 1.18 8.41
N THR A 49 -13.71 1.28 8.47
CA THR A 49 -12.99 2.25 9.28
C THR A 49 -12.83 3.57 8.51
N SER A 50 -12.67 4.69 9.21
CA SER A 50 -12.35 6.00 8.59
C SER A 50 -11.06 5.96 7.74
N ALA A 51 -10.19 4.97 7.93
CA ALA A 51 -9.04 4.69 7.07
C ALA A 51 -9.42 4.53 5.58
N PHE A 52 -10.58 3.93 5.28
CA PHE A 52 -11.06 3.77 3.90
C PHE A 52 -11.34 5.13 3.24
N VAL A 53 -11.96 6.04 3.97
CA VAL A 53 -12.24 7.40 3.45
C VAL A 53 -10.94 8.17 3.22
N ILE A 54 -9.98 8.04 4.14
CA ILE A 54 -8.65 8.64 3.99
C ILE A 54 -7.95 8.06 2.75
N ALA A 55 -7.96 6.76 2.55
CA ALA A 55 -7.36 6.11 1.39
C ALA A 55 -8.01 6.59 0.07
N LEU A 56 -9.34 6.70 0.03
CA LEU A 56 -10.06 7.23 -1.13
C LEU A 56 -9.70 8.69 -1.39
N ALA A 57 -9.66 9.53 -0.35
CA ALA A 57 -9.29 10.93 -0.47
C ALA A 57 -7.85 11.10 -0.98
N VAL A 58 -6.90 10.31 -0.45
CA VAL A 58 -5.50 10.31 -0.93
C VAL A 58 -5.43 9.86 -2.39
N GLY A 59 -6.17 8.83 -2.79
CA GLY A 59 -6.21 8.36 -4.18
C GLY A 59 -6.75 9.42 -5.14
N LEU A 60 -7.81 10.14 -4.77
CA LEU A 60 -8.37 11.26 -5.54
C LEU A 60 -7.39 12.45 -5.59
N LEU A 61 -6.69 12.74 -4.50
CA LEU A 61 -5.67 13.78 -4.42
C LEU A 61 -4.48 13.46 -5.35
N VAL A 62 -4.02 12.19 -5.36
CA VAL A 62 -2.99 11.75 -6.29
C VAL A 62 -3.44 11.86 -7.74
N TYR A 63 -4.69 11.48 -8.05
CA TYR A 63 -5.27 11.67 -9.36
C TYR A 63 -5.26 13.14 -9.78
N TYR A 64 -5.76 14.04 -8.92
CA TYR A 64 -5.77 15.47 -9.17
C TYR A 64 -4.35 16.00 -9.37
N PHE A 65 -3.41 15.63 -8.49
CA PHE A 65 -2.02 16.03 -8.60
C PHE A 65 -1.39 15.61 -9.93
N LEU A 66 -1.57 14.36 -10.35
CA LEU A 66 -0.94 13.83 -11.56
C LEU A 66 -1.55 14.42 -12.84
N PHE A 67 -2.84 14.69 -12.88
CA PHE A 67 -3.53 15.06 -14.13
C PHE A 67 -3.82 16.55 -14.25
N TYR A 68 -3.95 17.27 -13.14
CA TYR A 68 -4.35 18.67 -13.14
C TYR A 68 -3.25 19.66 -12.67
N THR A 69 -2.03 19.16 -12.34
CA THR A 69 -0.94 20.06 -11.96
C THR A 69 0.23 20.00 -12.94
N SER A 70 0.94 21.13 -13.11
CA SER A 70 2.14 21.22 -13.95
C SER A 70 3.25 20.27 -13.48
N LYS A 71 3.40 20.10 -12.15
CA LYS A 71 4.40 19.18 -11.58
C LYS A 71 4.04 17.72 -11.86
N GLY A 72 2.76 17.36 -11.78
CA GLY A 72 2.26 16.04 -12.15
C GLY A 72 2.46 15.73 -13.64
N PHE A 73 2.24 16.70 -14.50
CA PHE A 73 2.54 16.57 -15.92
C PHE A 73 4.03 16.27 -16.16
N GLN A 74 4.92 17.06 -15.57
CA GLN A 74 6.36 16.86 -15.69
C GLN A 74 6.80 15.50 -15.13
N LEU A 75 6.22 15.09 -14.00
CA LEU A 75 6.49 13.77 -13.40
C LEU A 75 6.10 12.63 -14.35
N ARG A 76 4.92 12.71 -15.00
CA ARG A 76 4.47 11.72 -16.00
C ARG A 76 5.36 11.74 -17.25
N ALA A 77 5.74 12.93 -17.72
CA ALA A 77 6.63 13.08 -18.87
C ALA A 77 7.99 12.43 -18.62
N VAL A 78 8.58 12.64 -17.44
CA VAL A 78 9.83 11.98 -17.02
C VAL A 78 9.65 10.46 -16.93
N GLY A 79 8.49 9.97 -16.45
CA GLY A 79 8.19 8.55 -16.36
C GLY A 79 8.04 7.86 -17.72
N LEU A 80 7.51 8.56 -18.72
CA LEU A 80 7.32 8.02 -20.06
C LEU A 80 8.63 7.97 -20.86
N ASN A 81 9.42 9.06 -20.84
CA ASN A 81 10.70 9.10 -21.53
C ASN A 81 11.64 10.12 -20.86
N MET A 82 12.61 9.60 -20.12
CA MET A 82 13.58 10.41 -19.39
C MET A 82 14.44 11.29 -20.34
N THR A 83 14.85 10.74 -21.47
CA THR A 83 15.70 11.44 -22.44
C THR A 83 14.93 12.60 -23.09
N ALA A 84 13.71 12.37 -23.54
CA ALA A 84 12.87 13.43 -24.10
C ALA A 84 12.53 14.50 -23.07
N ALA A 85 12.31 14.14 -21.81
CA ALA A 85 12.06 15.08 -20.72
C ALA A 85 13.29 15.98 -20.44
N GLU A 86 14.50 15.40 -20.48
CA GLU A 86 15.76 16.14 -20.30
C GLU A 86 15.99 17.14 -21.45
N PHE A 87 15.76 16.75 -22.70
CA PHE A 87 15.83 17.65 -23.84
C PHE A 87 14.82 18.80 -23.76
N ASN A 88 13.67 18.60 -23.12
CA ASN A 88 12.70 19.66 -22.84
C ASN A 88 13.04 20.51 -21.61
N GLY A 89 14.22 20.32 -21.02
CA GLY A 89 14.70 21.11 -19.89
C GLY A 89 14.12 20.71 -18.52
N PHE A 90 13.50 19.52 -18.41
CA PHE A 90 13.00 19.06 -17.12
C PHE A 90 14.14 18.48 -16.27
N ALA A 91 14.13 18.82 -14.99
CA ALA A 91 15.11 18.33 -14.01
C ALA A 91 14.81 16.86 -13.61
N VAL A 92 15.14 15.89 -14.49
CA VAL A 92 14.82 14.46 -14.37
C VAL A 92 15.17 13.91 -12.99
N LYS A 93 16.39 14.15 -12.49
CA LYS A 93 16.82 13.68 -11.16
C LYS A 93 15.93 14.17 -10.03
N LYS A 94 15.48 15.43 -10.09
CA LYS A 94 14.59 16.02 -9.11
C LYS A 94 13.22 15.34 -9.10
N TYR A 95 12.66 15.04 -10.27
CA TYR A 95 11.35 14.37 -10.38
C TYR A 95 11.41 12.91 -9.96
N ILE A 96 12.51 12.21 -10.25
CA ILE A 96 12.72 10.85 -9.72
C ILE A 96 12.77 10.89 -8.18
N LEU A 97 13.56 11.77 -7.58
CA LEU A 97 13.61 11.89 -6.12
C LEU A 97 12.24 12.25 -5.52
N MET A 98 11.53 13.18 -6.14
CA MET A 98 10.18 13.58 -5.71
C MET A 98 9.20 12.41 -5.75
N SER A 99 9.26 11.54 -6.79
CA SER A 99 8.40 10.35 -6.87
C SER A 99 8.66 9.38 -5.72
N PHE A 100 9.92 9.15 -5.35
CA PHE A 100 10.26 8.29 -4.20
C PHE A 100 9.76 8.88 -2.88
N ILE A 101 9.93 10.18 -2.66
CA ILE A 101 9.48 10.84 -1.41
C ILE A 101 7.94 10.77 -1.30
N VAL A 102 7.22 11.12 -2.38
CA VAL A 102 5.75 11.08 -2.38
C VAL A 102 5.23 9.66 -2.22
N SER A 103 5.82 8.68 -2.92
CA SER A 103 5.46 7.27 -2.78
C SER A 103 5.70 6.76 -1.35
N GLY A 104 6.86 7.09 -0.75
CA GLY A 104 7.16 6.72 0.63
C GLY A 104 6.19 7.36 1.64
N ALA A 105 5.82 8.63 1.44
CA ALA A 105 4.84 9.31 2.28
C ALA A 105 3.45 8.64 2.22
N ILE A 106 2.99 8.29 1.01
CA ILE A 106 1.70 7.58 0.82
C ILE A 106 1.75 6.18 1.44
N ALA A 107 2.86 5.46 1.27
CA ALA A 107 3.05 4.15 1.89
C ALA A 107 3.04 4.24 3.43
N GLY A 108 3.66 5.28 4.01
CA GLY A 108 3.62 5.55 5.45
C GLY A 108 2.20 5.85 5.95
N LEU A 109 1.43 6.63 5.19
CA LEU A 109 0.00 6.86 5.49
C LEU A 109 -0.81 5.55 5.43
N GLY A 110 -0.54 4.69 4.45
CA GLY A 110 -1.18 3.37 4.35
C GLY A 110 -0.85 2.48 5.55
N GLY A 111 0.42 2.42 5.96
CA GLY A 111 0.85 1.66 7.15
C GLY A 111 0.25 2.20 8.44
N SER A 112 0.17 3.53 8.61
CA SER A 112 -0.48 4.14 9.78
C SER A 112 -1.99 3.88 9.80
N ALA A 113 -2.66 3.92 8.64
CA ALA A 113 -4.08 3.62 8.52
C ALA A 113 -4.38 2.15 8.88
N GLU A 114 -3.53 1.22 8.48
CA GLU A 114 -3.65 -0.20 8.86
C GLU A 114 -3.43 -0.40 10.36
N LEU A 115 -2.39 0.23 10.92
CA LEU A 115 -2.09 0.15 12.36
C LEU A 115 -3.22 0.71 13.21
N LEU A 116 -3.73 1.90 12.89
CA LEU A 116 -4.73 2.60 13.68
C LEU A 116 -6.17 2.15 13.40
N GLY A 117 -6.40 1.53 12.23
CA GLY A 117 -7.73 1.12 11.78
C GLY A 117 -8.07 -0.35 11.98
N THR A 118 -7.06 -1.24 11.98
CA THR A 118 -7.29 -2.68 11.92
C THR A 118 -6.49 -3.46 12.97
N GLN A 119 -5.19 -3.24 13.05
CA GLN A 119 -4.28 -4.07 13.87
C GLN A 119 -4.19 -3.60 15.32
N PHE A 120 -4.25 -2.30 15.58
CA PHE A 120 -4.12 -1.62 16.88
C PHE A 120 -2.82 -1.91 17.65
N ARG A 121 -1.91 -2.70 17.09
CA ARG A 121 -0.57 -3.01 17.62
C ARG A 121 0.35 -3.47 16.51
N LEU A 122 1.65 -3.25 16.69
CA LEU A 122 2.65 -3.82 15.80
C LEU A 122 2.93 -5.27 16.21
N ILE A 123 2.78 -6.17 15.25
CA ILE A 123 3.03 -7.60 15.41
C ILE A 123 4.05 -8.06 14.37
N ASN A 124 4.68 -9.18 14.63
CA ASN A 124 5.57 -9.79 13.64
C ASN A 124 4.81 -10.10 12.35
N GLY A 125 5.41 -9.71 11.21
CA GLY A 125 4.77 -9.86 9.91
C GLY A 125 3.82 -8.73 9.51
N PHE A 126 3.77 -7.64 10.27
CA PHE A 126 3.00 -6.44 9.91
C PHE A 126 3.39 -5.95 8.50
N GLY A 127 2.39 -5.84 7.63
CA GLY A 127 2.59 -5.33 6.26
C GLY A 127 3.24 -6.31 5.28
N ASN A 128 3.48 -7.57 5.64
CA ASN A 128 4.05 -8.56 4.72
C ASN A 128 3.13 -8.78 3.51
N GLY A 129 3.71 -8.58 2.32
CA GLY A 129 3.02 -8.77 1.04
C GLY A 129 2.29 -7.53 0.52
N TYR A 130 1.86 -6.58 1.34
CA TYR A 130 1.07 -5.42 0.88
C TYR A 130 1.76 -4.59 -0.20
N GLY A 131 3.09 -4.48 -0.15
CA GLY A 131 3.85 -3.76 -1.17
C GLY A 131 3.78 -4.44 -2.54
N PHE A 132 3.92 -5.77 -2.58
CA PHE A 132 3.82 -6.55 -3.82
C PHE A 132 2.38 -6.56 -4.35
N ASP A 133 1.38 -6.73 -3.49
CA ASP A 133 -0.02 -6.64 -3.85
C ASP A 133 -0.35 -5.26 -4.46
N GLY A 134 0.19 -4.19 -3.85
CA GLY A 134 0.02 -2.83 -4.36
C GLY A 134 0.63 -2.61 -5.75
N VAL A 135 1.80 -3.17 -6.02
CA VAL A 135 2.41 -3.13 -7.37
C VAL A 135 1.54 -3.88 -8.37
N ALA A 136 1.06 -5.08 -8.01
CA ALA A 136 0.19 -5.87 -8.85
C ALA A 136 -1.11 -5.13 -9.19
N MET A 137 -1.77 -4.55 -8.18
CA MET A 137 -2.99 -3.74 -8.37
C MET A 137 -2.74 -2.52 -9.26
N ALA A 138 -1.58 -1.86 -9.11
CA ALA A 138 -1.21 -0.72 -9.95
C ALA A 138 -0.99 -1.12 -11.42
N LEU A 139 -0.38 -2.28 -11.67
CA LEU A 139 -0.18 -2.82 -13.02
C LEU A 139 -1.53 -3.20 -13.67
N ILE A 140 -2.42 -3.88 -12.96
CA ILE A 140 -3.77 -4.19 -13.42
C ILE A 140 -4.55 -2.89 -13.73
N GLY A 141 -4.40 -1.87 -12.88
CA GLY A 141 -4.99 -0.55 -13.08
C GLY A 141 -4.28 0.29 -14.16
N GLN A 142 -3.33 -0.29 -14.91
CA GLN A 142 -2.53 0.39 -15.96
C GLN A 142 -1.90 1.69 -15.47
N LEU A 143 -1.44 1.72 -14.23
CA LEU A 143 -0.83 2.87 -13.56
C LEU A 143 -1.76 4.11 -13.50
N HIS A 144 -3.07 3.93 -13.73
CA HIS A 144 -4.05 5.01 -13.62
C HIS A 144 -4.65 5.03 -12.21
N PRO A 145 -4.58 6.14 -11.45
CA PRO A 145 -4.96 6.17 -10.04
C PRO A 145 -6.41 5.73 -9.77
N LEU A 146 -7.37 6.17 -10.59
CA LEU A 146 -8.78 5.80 -10.41
C LEU A 146 -9.01 4.31 -10.69
N ALA A 147 -8.40 3.76 -11.74
CA ALA A 147 -8.48 2.34 -12.04
C ALA A 147 -7.84 1.50 -10.93
N THR A 148 -6.70 1.93 -10.39
CA THR A 148 -6.04 1.27 -9.26
C THR A 148 -6.93 1.23 -8.01
N ILE A 149 -7.69 2.30 -7.73
CA ILE A 149 -8.67 2.33 -6.62
C ILE A 149 -9.72 1.23 -6.81
N VAL A 150 -10.31 1.12 -8.01
CA VAL A 150 -11.35 0.11 -8.31
C VAL A 150 -10.77 -1.30 -8.16
N VAL A 151 -9.59 -1.54 -8.71
CA VAL A 151 -8.89 -2.83 -8.59
C VAL A 151 -8.58 -3.15 -7.11
N ALA A 152 -8.10 -2.17 -6.34
CA ALA A 152 -7.81 -2.36 -4.93
C ALA A 152 -9.07 -2.74 -4.12
N ILE A 153 -10.21 -2.12 -4.39
CA ILE A 153 -11.50 -2.49 -3.75
C ILE A 153 -11.89 -3.91 -4.10
N PHE A 154 -11.74 -4.31 -5.36
CA PHE A 154 -12.03 -5.68 -5.81
C PHE A 154 -11.13 -6.72 -5.10
N PHE A 155 -9.82 -6.47 -5.03
CA PHE A 155 -8.89 -7.36 -4.33
C PHE A 155 -9.14 -7.40 -2.82
N ALA A 156 -9.50 -6.26 -2.20
CA ALA A 156 -9.89 -6.22 -0.80
C ALA A 156 -11.14 -7.08 -0.54
N ALA A 157 -12.15 -7.02 -1.42
CA ALA A 157 -13.34 -7.85 -1.32
C ALA A 157 -13.01 -9.35 -1.45
N LEU A 158 -12.13 -9.73 -2.39
CA LEU A 158 -11.65 -11.10 -2.53
C LEU A 158 -10.93 -11.57 -1.26
N ARG A 159 -10.08 -10.75 -0.67
CA ARG A 159 -9.33 -11.09 0.54
C ARG A 159 -10.24 -11.28 1.76
N VAL A 160 -11.19 -10.38 1.96
CA VAL A 160 -12.20 -10.52 3.03
C VAL A 160 -13.11 -11.73 2.79
N GLY A 161 -13.51 -11.97 1.55
CA GLY A 161 -14.29 -13.16 1.18
C GLY A 161 -13.54 -14.45 1.47
N SER A 162 -12.24 -14.51 1.16
CA SER A 162 -11.40 -15.68 1.39
C SER A 162 -11.21 -15.99 2.88
N THR A 163 -11.00 -14.98 3.72
CA THR A 163 -10.91 -15.20 5.17
C THR A 163 -12.24 -15.68 5.78
N THR A 164 -13.36 -15.17 5.27
CA THR A 164 -14.69 -15.61 5.68
C THR A 164 -14.96 -17.05 5.23
N MET A 165 -14.57 -17.40 4.00
CA MET A 165 -14.66 -18.77 3.47
C MET A 165 -13.82 -19.74 4.29
N GLN A 166 -12.58 -19.37 4.62
CA GLN A 166 -11.72 -20.19 5.49
C GLN A 166 -12.38 -20.47 6.84
N ALA A 167 -12.97 -19.45 7.46
CA ALA A 167 -13.65 -19.61 8.74
C ALA A 167 -14.89 -20.51 8.65
N ALA A 168 -15.62 -20.50 7.53
CA ALA A 168 -16.85 -21.24 7.34
C ALA A 168 -16.62 -22.69 6.85
N THR A 169 -15.65 -22.93 5.97
CA THR A 169 -15.46 -24.19 5.26
C THR A 169 -14.12 -24.87 5.54
N GLY A 170 -13.18 -24.18 6.22
CA GLY A 170 -11.83 -24.71 6.45
C GLY A 170 -10.92 -24.67 5.21
N VAL A 171 -11.38 -24.14 4.08
CA VAL A 171 -10.56 -24.02 2.86
C VAL A 171 -9.48 -22.97 3.08
N PRO A 172 -8.17 -23.28 2.87
CA PRO A 172 -7.09 -22.34 3.09
C PRO A 172 -7.19 -21.09 2.21
N THR A 173 -6.82 -19.93 2.75
CA THR A 173 -6.76 -18.65 2.00
C THR A 173 -5.82 -18.70 0.79
N SER A 174 -4.85 -19.61 0.77
CA SER A 174 -3.94 -19.85 -0.35
C SER A 174 -4.65 -20.09 -1.69
N VAL A 175 -5.88 -20.59 -1.68
CA VAL A 175 -6.69 -20.73 -2.91
C VAL A 175 -7.00 -19.37 -3.51
N SER A 176 -7.33 -18.39 -2.69
CA SER A 176 -7.56 -17.01 -3.15
C SER A 176 -6.27 -16.34 -3.63
N ASP A 177 -5.15 -16.63 -2.99
CA ASP A 177 -3.84 -16.12 -3.42
C ASP A 177 -3.48 -16.65 -4.81
N ILE A 178 -3.79 -17.92 -5.11
CA ILE A 178 -3.61 -18.51 -6.45
C ILE A 178 -4.53 -17.81 -7.47
N ILE A 179 -5.79 -17.58 -7.12
CA ILE A 179 -6.74 -16.88 -8.01
C ILE A 179 -6.23 -15.46 -8.30
N GLN A 180 -5.78 -14.74 -7.28
CA GLN A 180 -5.20 -13.41 -7.44
C GLN A 180 -3.97 -13.43 -8.35
N ALA A 181 -3.05 -14.36 -8.14
CA ALA A 181 -1.87 -14.52 -8.98
C ALA A 181 -2.24 -14.81 -10.45
N LEU A 182 -3.22 -15.66 -10.70
CA LEU A 182 -3.72 -15.94 -12.05
C LEU A 182 -4.33 -14.68 -12.70
N VAL A 183 -5.15 -13.91 -11.97
CA VAL A 183 -5.71 -12.64 -12.47
C VAL A 183 -4.60 -11.68 -12.86
N ILE A 184 -3.56 -11.55 -12.02
CA ILE A 184 -2.40 -10.69 -12.32
C ILE A 184 -1.70 -11.14 -13.60
N VAL A 185 -1.38 -12.44 -13.72
CA VAL A 185 -0.69 -13.00 -14.89
C VAL A 185 -1.48 -12.76 -16.17
N PHE A 186 -2.78 -13.07 -16.16
CA PHE A 186 -3.61 -12.88 -17.36
C PHE A 186 -3.81 -11.41 -17.73
N THR A 187 -3.89 -10.52 -16.74
CA THR A 187 -4.08 -9.08 -17.01
C THR A 187 -2.79 -8.42 -17.50
N VAL A 188 -1.62 -8.89 -17.06
CA VAL A 188 -0.32 -8.33 -17.47
C VAL A 188 0.16 -8.93 -18.79
N ALA A 189 -0.25 -10.19 -19.09
CA ALA A 189 0.16 -10.88 -20.33
C ALA A 189 -0.71 -10.53 -21.55
N GLY A 190 -1.93 -10.02 -21.35
CA GLY A 190 -2.85 -9.60 -22.42
C GLY A 190 -2.77 -8.13 -22.68
#